data_061cb5d10b12ab837c406a0e5648f2b6
#
_entry.id   061cb5d10b12ab837c406a0e5648f2b6
#
_cell.length_a   1.000
_cell.length_b   1.000
_cell.length_c   1.000
_cell.angle_alpha   90.00
_cell.angle_beta   90.00
_cell.angle_gamma   90.00
#
_symmetry.space_group_name_H-M   'P 1'
#
loop_
_entity.id
_entity.type
_entity.pdbx_description
1 polymer ?
#
loop_
_entity_poly.entity_id
_entity_poly.type
_entity_poly.pdbx_seq_one_letter_code
_entity_poly.pdbx_strand_id
1 'polypeptide(L)'
;MIYTVTFNPSLDYIVSVEDFKLGLTNRTSSELILPGGKGINVSTVLGNLGIENTALGFLAGFTGKEIERRLKEMGVTSDFIEINEGVSRINLKLKSIDGTEINGSGPVISPEDVEKLMEKLDKLGEGDVLFLSLIHISEPTRLRC
;
A
#
# COMPACT_ATOMS: atom_id res chain seq x y z
N MET A 1 -20.88 -2.70 5.43
CA MET A 1 -19.67 -1.92 5.08
C MET A 1 -18.58 -2.87 4.58
N ILE A 2 -17.82 -2.43 3.60
CA ILE A 2 -16.68 -3.19 3.07
C ILE A 2 -15.39 -2.60 3.61
N TYR A 3 -14.51 -3.45 4.13
CA TYR A 3 -13.19 -3.09 4.60
C TYR A 3 -12.12 -3.79 3.77
N THR A 4 -11.08 -3.07 3.42
CA THR A 4 -9.89 -3.64 2.78
C THR A 4 -8.71 -3.51 3.73
N VAL A 5 -7.80 -4.47 3.72
CA VAL A 5 -6.58 -4.42 4.53
C VAL A 5 -5.37 -4.51 3.62
N THR A 6 -4.48 -3.54 3.75
CA THR A 6 -3.17 -3.54 3.11
C THR A 6 -2.10 -3.43 4.19
N PHE A 7 -1.39 -4.52 4.46
CA PHE A 7 -0.37 -4.53 5.52
C PHE A 7 0.78 -3.57 5.25
N ASN A 8 1.20 -3.49 3.99
CA ASN A 8 2.36 -2.71 3.61
C ASN A 8 2.09 -1.86 2.37
N PRO A 9 1.30 -0.79 2.52
CA PRO A 9 1.06 0.16 1.44
C PRO A 9 2.36 0.76 0.92
N SER A 10 2.33 1.20 -0.32
CA SER A 10 3.48 1.78 -0.99
C SER A 10 3.16 3.09 -1.66
N LEU A 11 4.20 3.87 -1.88
CA LEU A 11 4.21 4.94 -2.83
C LEU A 11 4.93 4.40 -4.07
N ASP A 12 4.21 4.25 -5.17
CA ASP A 12 4.74 3.66 -6.39
C ASP A 12 5.24 4.75 -7.33
N TYR A 13 6.52 4.70 -7.65
CA TYR A 13 7.16 5.55 -8.63
C TYR A 13 7.23 4.78 -9.95
N ILE A 14 6.36 5.15 -10.88
CA ILE A 14 6.17 4.45 -12.15
C ILE A 14 6.81 5.29 -13.25
N VAL A 15 7.86 4.76 -13.85
CA VAL A 15 8.68 5.51 -14.80
C VAL A 15 8.89 4.74 -16.10
N SER A 16 9.09 5.50 -17.18
CA SER A 16 9.63 5.01 -18.44
C SER A 16 11.00 5.64 -18.66
N VAL A 17 11.94 4.83 -19.10
CA VAL A 17 13.29 5.26 -19.46
C VAL A 17 13.59 4.73 -20.85
N GLU A 18 13.86 5.64 -21.79
CA GLU A 18 14.27 5.24 -23.13
C GLU A 18 15.73 4.81 -23.11
N ASP A 19 16.01 3.66 -23.73
CA ASP A 19 17.37 3.15 -23.89
C ASP A 19 18.11 3.02 -22.54
N PHE A 20 17.48 2.31 -21.59
CA PHE A 20 18.05 2.07 -20.27
C PHE A 20 19.41 1.35 -20.36
N LYS A 21 20.42 1.90 -19.69
CA LYS A 21 21.78 1.34 -19.66
C LYS A 21 22.30 1.21 -18.25
N LEU A 22 22.77 0.03 -17.92
CA LEU A 22 23.46 -0.25 -16.66
C LEU A 22 24.74 0.57 -16.52
N GLY A 23 25.05 1.01 -15.31
CA GLY A 23 26.26 1.74 -15.01
C GLY A 23 26.30 3.18 -15.46
N LEU A 24 25.22 3.69 -16.04
CA LEU A 24 25.09 5.07 -16.51
C LEU A 24 23.94 5.80 -15.80
N THR A 25 23.96 7.11 -15.91
CA THR A 25 22.82 7.93 -15.49
C THR A 25 21.74 7.82 -16.56
N ASN A 26 20.56 7.37 -16.13
CA ASN A 26 19.38 7.29 -16.99
C ASN A 26 18.38 8.37 -16.57
N ARG A 27 17.68 8.95 -17.52
CA ARG A 27 16.66 9.95 -17.26
C ARG A 27 15.30 9.44 -17.69
N THR A 28 14.29 9.75 -16.91
CA THR A 28 12.93 9.35 -17.21
C THR A 28 12.37 10.15 -18.38
N SER A 29 11.62 9.47 -19.23
CA SER A 29 10.80 10.09 -20.28
C SER A 29 9.37 10.33 -19.82
N SER A 30 8.91 9.57 -18.82
CA SER A 30 7.62 9.78 -18.14
C SER A 30 7.71 9.34 -16.70
N GLU A 31 6.93 10.00 -15.85
CA GLU A 31 6.87 9.73 -14.42
C GLU A 31 5.44 9.79 -13.92
N LEU A 32 5.10 8.89 -13.01
CA LEU A 32 3.82 8.87 -12.33
C LEU A 32 4.01 8.36 -10.91
N ILE A 33 3.42 9.03 -9.93
CA ILE A 33 3.46 8.62 -8.53
C ILE A 33 2.05 8.30 -8.08
N LEU A 34 1.82 7.05 -7.63
CA LEU A 34 0.54 6.59 -7.16
C LEU A 34 0.67 5.83 -5.84
N PRO A 35 -0.35 5.93 -4.96
CA PRO A 35 -0.43 4.99 -3.83
C PRO A 35 -0.63 3.58 -4.35
N GLY A 36 0.00 2.61 -3.72
CA GLY A 36 -0.05 1.20 -4.13
C GLY A 36 -0.32 0.26 -2.98
N GLY A 37 -0.67 -0.95 -3.36
CA GLY A 37 -1.09 -2.03 -2.49
C GLY A 37 -2.40 -2.62 -2.97
N LYS A 38 -2.55 -3.94 -2.91
CA LYS A 38 -3.74 -4.60 -3.51
C LYS A 38 -5.03 -4.19 -2.81
N GLY A 39 -5.04 -4.11 -1.48
CA GLY A 39 -6.22 -3.65 -0.75
C GLY A 39 -6.59 -2.22 -1.11
N ILE A 40 -5.60 -1.34 -1.22
CA ILE A 40 -5.80 0.05 -1.64
C ILE A 40 -6.37 0.11 -3.06
N ASN A 41 -5.85 -0.72 -3.97
CA ASN A 41 -6.37 -0.77 -5.34
C ASN A 41 -7.83 -1.23 -5.37
N VAL A 42 -8.19 -2.21 -4.55
CA VAL A 42 -9.59 -2.64 -4.39
C VAL A 42 -10.46 -1.51 -3.86
N SER A 43 -10.01 -0.82 -2.82
CA SER A 43 -10.73 0.34 -2.27
C SER A 43 -10.96 1.43 -3.31
N THR A 44 -9.95 1.71 -4.12
CA THR A 44 -10.05 2.70 -5.20
C THR A 44 -11.09 2.27 -6.25
N VAL A 45 -11.07 1.02 -6.67
CA VAL A 45 -12.04 0.48 -7.64
C VAL A 45 -13.45 0.53 -7.07
N LEU A 46 -13.64 0.10 -5.83
CA LEU A 46 -14.93 0.16 -5.15
C LEU A 46 -15.47 1.59 -5.07
N GLY A 47 -14.60 2.53 -4.70
CA GLY A 47 -14.96 3.95 -4.68
C GLY A 47 -15.39 4.47 -6.06
N ASN A 48 -14.70 4.10 -7.11
CA ASN A 48 -15.06 4.47 -8.49
C ASN A 48 -16.41 3.88 -8.93
N LEU A 49 -16.79 2.74 -8.35
CA LEU A 49 -18.09 2.11 -8.58
C LEU A 49 -19.20 2.66 -7.67
N GLY A 50 -18.89 3.65 -6.83
CA GLY A 50 -19.85 4.22 -5.90
C GLY A 50 -20.14 3.35 -4.68
N ILE A 51 -19.29 2.38 -4.39
CA ILE A 51 -19.45 1.45 -3.26
C ILE A 51 -18.63 1.96 -2.08
N GLU A 52 -19.32 2.27 -0.98
CA GLU A 52 -18.67 2.69 0.26
C GLU A 52 -17.75 1.59 0.81
N ASN A 53 -16.56 2.00 1.19
CA ASN A 53 -15.59 1.09 1.79
C ASN A 53 -14.58 1.90 2.61
N THR A 54 -13.85 1.20 3.49
CA THR A 54 -12.78 1.80 4.29
C THR A 54 -11.51 1.00 4.15
N ALA A 55 -10.42 1.67 3.81
CA ALA A 55 -9.10 1.07 3.71
C ALA A 55 -8.41 1.07 5.08
N LEU A 56 -7.96 -0.09 5.51
CA LEU A 56 -7.18 -0.30 6.72
C LEU A 56 -5.77 -0.76 6.35
N GLY A 57 -4.84 -0.58 7.25
CA GLY A 57 -3.45 -1.01 7.08
C GLY A 57 -2.51 -0.20 7.94
N PHE A 58 -1.23 -0.26 7.62
CA PHE A 58 -0.17 0.40 8.38
C PHE A 58 0.55 1.42 7.52
N LEU A 59 0.76 2.61 8.05
CA LEU A 59 1.54 3.68 7.42
C LEU A 59 2.62 4.17 8.37
N ALA A 60 3.73 4.63 7.80
CA ALA A 60 4.84 5.17 8.58
C ALA A 60 5.49 6.37 7.87
N GLY A 61 5.94 7.33 8.67
CA GLY A 61 6.76 8.45 8.24
C GLY A 61 6.12 9.34 7.17
N PHE A 62 6.96 10.10 6.49
CA PHE A 62 6.50 11.08 5.50
C PHE A 62 5.85 10.41 4.27
N THR A 63 6.35 9.25 3.87
CA THR A 63 5.76 8.50 2.76
C THR A 63 4.37 7.97 3.10
N GLY A 64 4.16 7.54 4.35
CA GLY A 64 2.85 7.14 4.84
C GLY A 64 1.84 8.28 4.82
N LYS A 65 2.26 9.46 5.26
CA LYS A 65 1.41 10.67 5.20
C LYS A 65 1.05 11.04 3.77
N GLU A 66 1.99 10.92 2.85
CA GLU A 66 1.74 11.20 1.44
C GLU A 66 0.79 10.19 0.81
N ILE A 67 0.91 8.91 1.14
CA ILE A 67 -0.03 7.88 0.71
C ILE A 67 -1.45 8.23 1.17
N GLU A 68 -1.62 8.55 2.45
CA GLU A 68 -2.91 8.91 3.02
C GLU A 68 -3.50 10.16 2.36
N ARG A 69 -2.68 11.18 2.14
CA ARG A 69 -3.09 12.42 1.48
C ARG A 69 -3.61 12.15 0.06
N ARG A 70 -2.87 11.35 -0.72
CA ARG A 70 -3.27 11.01 -2.09
C ARG A 70 -4.55 10.19 -2.13
N LEU A 71 -4.70 9.23 -1.22
CA LEU A 71 -5.92 8.43 -1.11
C LEU A 71 -7.13 9.30 -0.79
N LYS A 72 -6.97 10.26 0.10
CA LYS A 72 -8.03 11.21 0.43
C LYS A 72 -8.44 12.05 -0.78
N GLU A 73 -7.47 12.53 -1.56
CA GLU A 73 -7.75 13.25 -2.82
C GLU A 73 -8.48 12.38 -3.84
N MET A 74 -8.21 11.08 -3.84
CA MET A 74 -8.88 10.10 -4.70
C MET A 74 -10.27 9.69 -4.18
N GLY A 75 -10.72 10.24 -3.06
CA GLY A 75 -12.01 9.92 -2.46
C GLY A 75 -12.05 8.61 -1.69
N VAL A 76 -10.90 8.02 -1.36
CA VAL A 76 -10.83 6.80 -0.56
C VAL A 76 -10.91 7.13 0.92
N THR A 77 -11.87 6.53 1.62
CA THR A 77 -11.96 6.59 3.08
C THR A 77 -10.97 5.60 3.67
N SER A 78 -10.21 6.04 4.66
CA SER A 78 -9.17 5.22 5.28
C SER A 78 -9.15 5.39 6.80
N ASP A 79 -8.67 4.36 7.47
CA ASP A 79 -8.42 4.34 8.91
C ASP A 79 -7.15 3.55 9.20
N PHE A 80 -6.02 4.10 8.76
CA PHE A 80 -4.72 3.47 8.90
C PHE A 80 -4.17 3.56 10.33
N ILE A 81 -3.36 2.58 10.68
CA ILE A 81 -2.58 2.56 11.92
C ILE A 81 -1.23 3.18 11.60
N GLU A 82 -0.86 4.21 12.36
CA GLU A 82 0.44 4.86 12.24
C GLU A 82 1.51 4.07 12.99
N ILE A 83 2.60 3.73 12.29
CA ILE A 83 3.78 3.12 12.87
C ILE A 83 4.77 4.23 13.19
N ASN A 84 5.33 4.22 14.41
CA ASN A 84 6.16 5.30 14.92
C ASN A 84 7.56 5.36 14.30
N GLU A 85 8.08 4.25 13.79
CA GLU A 85 9.43 4.16 13.25
C GLU A 85 9.43 3.77 11.78
N GLY A 86 10.39 4.30 11.04
CA GLY A 86 10.56 3.99 9.63
C GLY A 86 9.67 4.81 8.72
N VAL A 87 9.58 4.38 7.49
CA VAL A 87 8.79 5.01 6.44
C VAL A 87 8.08 3.93 5.62
N SER A 88 6.89 4.24 5.14
CA SER A 88 6.20 3.37 4.17
C SER A 88 7.06 3.21 2.92
N ARG A 89 7.00 2.04 2.33
CA ARG A 89 7.88 1.67 1.22
C ARG A 89 7.62 2.51 -0.03
N ILE A 90 8.68 2.74 -0.79
CA ILE A 90 8.63 3.30 -2.13
C ILE A 90 8.98 2.16 -3.09
N ASN A 91 8.15 1.92 -4.08
CA ASN A 91 8.40 0.96 -5.13
C ASN A 91 8.75 1.68 -6.42
N LEU A 92 9.73 1.19 -7.14
CA LEU A 92 10.10 1.67 -8.47
C LEU A 92 9.57 0.67 -9.51
N LYS A 93 8.80 1.16 -10.46
CA LYS A 93 8.27 0.35 -11.57
C LYS A 93 8.78 0.90 -12.89
N LEU A 94 9.59 0.10 -13.58
CA LEU A 94 10.17 0.44 -14.88
C LEU A 94 9.27 -0.13 -15.99
N LYS A 95 8.41 0.70 -16.57
CA LYS A 95 7.46 0.26 -17.60
C LYS A 95 8.15 -0.20 -18.89
N SER A 96 9.26 0.44 -19.24
CA SER A 96 9.97 0.21 -20.50
C SER A 96 10.85 -1.05 -20.48
N ILE A 97 10.94 -1.76 -19.39
CA ILE A 97 11.79 -2.95 -19.22
C ILE A 97 10.95 -4.10 -18.65
N ASP A 98 10.13 -4.71 -19.49
CA ASP A 98 9.33 -5.93 -19.20
C ASP A 98 8.71 -5.98 -17.80
N GLY A 99 8.21 -4.85 -17.30
CA GLY A 99 7.58 -4.78 -15.98
C GLY A 99 8.56 -4.99 -14.82
N THR A 100 9.82 -4.60 -14.99
CA THR A 100 10.82 -4.67 -13.91
C THR A 100 10.42 -3.78 -12.74
N GLU A 101 10.45 -4.35 -11.54
CA GLU A 101 10.09 -3.66 -10.30
C GLU A 101 11.21 -3.78 -9.28
N ILE A 102 11.44 -2.70 -8.54
CA ILE A 102 12.30 -2.70 -7.35
C ILE A 102 11.42 -2.26 -6.18
N ASN A 103 11.15 -3.18 -5.28
CA ASN A 103 10.21 -2.95 -4.18
C ASN A 103 10.95 -2.69 -2.87
N GLY A 104 10.60 -1.59 -2.22
CA GLY A 104 11.08 -1.30 -0.87
C GLY A 104 10.47 -2.26 0.16
N SER A 105 11.14 -2.42 1.29
CA SER A 105 10.69 -3.33 2.35
C SER A 105 9.64 -2.70 3.28
N GLY A 106 9.68 -1.39 3.43
CA GLY A 106 8.78 -0.67 4.34
C GLY A 106 9.14 -0.83 5.82
N PRO A 107 8.26 -0.36 6.70
CA PRO A 107 8.50 -0.37 8.13
C PRO A 107 8.33 -1.77 8.73
N VAL A 108 8.91 -1.98 9.90
CA VAL A 108 8.65 -3.18 10.70
C VAL A 108 7.31 -3.00 11.43
N ILE A 109 6.43 -3.97 11.27
CA ILE A 109 5.13 -4.00 11.95
C ILE A 109 5.30 -4.81 13.24
N SER A 110 5.16 -4.14 14.38
CA SER A 110 5.28 -4.80 15.69
C SER A 110 4.04 -5.63 16.02
N PRO A 111 4.13 -6.60 16.95
CA PRO A 111 2.95 -7.29 17.48
C PRO A 111 1.90 -6.34 18.06
N GLU A 112 2.33 -5.24 18.68
CA GLU A 112 1.44 -4.20 19.21
C GLU A 112 0.67 -3.49 18.12
N ASP A 113 1.30 -3.21 16.99
CA ASP A 113 0.65 -2.61 15.82
C ASP A 113 -0.39 -3.56 15.23
N VAL A 114 -0.05 -4.84 15.11
CA VAL A 114 -0.99 -5.88 14.65
C VAL A 114 -2.19 -5.96 15.58
N GLU A 115 -1.99 -5.87 16.90
CA GLU A 115 -3.07 -5.87 17.88
C GLU A 115 -4.03 -4.69 17.67
N LYS A 116 -3.52 -3.51 17.36
CA LYS A 116 -4.35 -2.34 17.01
C LYS A 116 -5.22 -2.60 15.77
N LEU A 117 -4.68 -3.30 14.79
CA LEU A 117 -5.47 -3.73 13.63
C LEU A 117 -6.56 -4.71 14.04
N MET A 118 -6.22 -5.70 14.85
CA MET A 118 -7.18 -6.70 15.34
C MET A 118 -8.31 -6.05 16.13
N GLU A 119 -8.01 -5.05 16.96
CA GLU A 119 -9.03 -4.28 17.67
C GLU A 119 -10.02 -3.58 16.72
N LYS A 120 -9.53 -3.05 15.60
CA LYS A 120 -10.40 -2.48 14.57
C LYS A 120 -11.26 -3.54 13.90
N LEU A 121 -10.68 -4.70 13.60
CA LEU A 121 -11.39 -5.82 12.97
C LEU A 121 -12.44 -6.44 13.89
N ASP A 122 -12.22 -6.45 15.21
CA ASP A 122 -13.17 -6.96 16.19
C ASP A 122 -14.46 -6.14 16.24
N LYS A 123 -14.44 -4.91 15.73
CA LYS A 123 -15.63 -4.06 15.64
C LYS A 123 -16.51 -4.35 14.43
N LEU A 124 -16.04 -5.18 13.50
CA LEU A 124 -16.83 -5.59 12.35
C LEU A 124 -17.98 -6.49 12.81
N GLY A 125 -19.15 -6.27 12.24
CA GLY A 125 -20.36 -6.98 12.57
C GLY A 125 -20.90 -7.82 11.42
N GLU A 126 -22.05 -8.41 11.67
CA GLU A 126 -22.77 -9.18 10.66
C GLU A 126 -23.12 -8.30 9.46
N GLY A 127 -22.86 -8.81 8.26
CA GLY A 127 -23.07 -8.07 7.02
C GLY A 127 -21.88 -7.26 6.54
N ASP A 128 -20.86 -7.06 7.37
CA ASP A 128 -19.61 -6.45 6.95
C ASP A 128 -18.76 -7.44 6.14
N VAL A 129 -18.04 -6.93 5.15
CA VAL A 129 -17.16 -7.72 4.30
C VAL A 129 -15.72 -7.27 4.50
N LEU A 130 -14.85 -8.21 4.77
CA LEU A 130 -13.42 -7.96 4.89
C LEU A 130 -12.68 -8.53 3.69
N PHE A 131 -12.01 -7.66 2.94
CA PHE A 131 -11.10 -8.05 1.88
C PHE A 131 -9.66 -7.96 2.40
N LEU A 132 -9.04 -9.12 2.57
CA LEU A 132 -7.67 -9.22 3.04
C LEU A 132 -6.79 -9.74 1.91
N SER A 133 -5.89 -8.89 1.43
CA SER A 133 -4.90 -9.31 0.46
C SER A 133 -3.58 -9.61 1.16
N LEU A 134 -3.22 -10.87 1.18
CA LEU A 134 -1.93 -11.35 1.64
C LEU A 134 -1.06 -11.61 0.43
N ILE A 135 -0.20 -10.66 0.10
CA ILE A 135 0.75 -10.85 -0.97
C ILE A 135 2.08 -11.25 -0.39
N HIS A 136 2.63 -12.35 -0.94
CA HIS A 136 3.99 -12.81 -0.74
C HIS A 136 4.49 -12.62 0.68
N ILE A 137 4.05 -13.52 1.51
CA ILE A 137 4.78 -13.83 2.71
C ILE A 137 6.00 -14.61 2.22
N SER A 138 7.05 -13.89 1.92
CA SER A 138 8.34 -14.50 1.59
C SER A 138 8.96 -15.20 2.81
N GLU A 139 8.38 -15.01 3.99
CA GLU A 139 8.79 -15.65 5.24
C GLU A 139 7.57 -16.10 6.04
N PRO A 140 7.29 -17.41 6.09
CA PRO A 140 6.14 -17.95 6.81
C PRO A 140 6.20 -17.72 8.33
N THR A 141 7.30 -17.24 8.87
CA THR A 141 7.48 -16.98 10.29
C THR A 141 6.87 -15.66 10.78
N ARG A 142 6.45 -14.76 9.92
CA ARG A 142 5.90 -13.45 10.30
C ARG A 142 4.39 -13.42 10.52
N LEU A 143 3.69 -14.50 10.20
CA LEU A 143 2.24 -14.61 10.40
C LEU A 143 1.88 -15.87 11.18
N ARG A 144 2.56 -16.11 12.28
CA ARG A 144 1.98 -16.98 13.30
C ARG A 144 1.04 -16.12 14.15
N CYS A 145 -0.16 -16.04 13.69
CA CYS A 145 -1.28 -15.70 14.55
C CYS A 145 -1.64 -16.92 15.38
#